data_4537e5394dfbb90db351264c33a27348
#
_entry.id   4537e5394dfbb90db351264c33a27348
#
_cell.length_a   1.000
_cell.length_b   1.000
_cell.length_c   1.000
_cell.angle_alpha   90.00
_cell.angle_beta   90.00
_cell.angle_gamma   90.00
#
_symmetry.space_group_name_H-M   'P 1'
#
loop_
_entity.id
_entity.type
_entity.pdbx_description
1 polymer ?
#
loop_
_entity_poly.entity_id
_entity_poly.type
_entity_poly.pdbx_seq_one_letter_code
_entity_poly.pdbx_strand_id
1 'polypeptide(L)'
;MKKNFIIIFFTIIFCSSASADKLLKNGFINNNMNYAELQKVNDPKNKIILIYNHGQDTHDAASKNCLWKNGVRNMASLVGEKVNEKEIMVYIFCTDHLAGDDKRLWKKKKFKPPYKGVTKLEKRLNANLELIDKFVSMGTPNKQIIIMGQSCGGWMSLMLASRYLEKIGGVITTMPACYGEITRDFKVKKRGIEKALEKFRKKEGDGPADLREKQINEIKQSNNLPVLVFTHPMDPYEGLLSDWVEEIPGVQRIIISEDLKINGKKCKRIGINNGKKWSEPVKNAHYIIMGDCFQYYNPVILEYIASRTK
;
A
#
# COMPACT_ATOMS: atom_id res chain seq x y z
N MET A 1 -51.69 -43.54 44.68
CA MET A 1 -51.08 -43.47 43.38
C MET A 1 -50.37 -42.06 43.23
N LYS A 2 -49.07 -42.04 43.43
CA LYS A 2 -48.26 -40.79 43.28
C LYS A 2 -47.75 -40.74 41.86
N LYS A 3 -48.16 -39.74 41.10
CA LYS A 3 -47.65 -39.47 39.72
C LYS A 3 -46.37 -38.68 39.86
N ASN A 4 -45.22 -39.27 39.49
CA ASN A 4 -43.96 -38.61 39.34
C ASN A 4 -43.96 -37.88 38.00
N PHE A 5 -43.85 -36.51 38.00
CA PHE A 5 -43.61 -35.70 36.86
C PHE A 5 -42.08 -35.59 36.67
N ILE A 6 -41.57 -36.17 35.59
CA ILE A 6 -40.18 -35.99 35.17
C ILE A 6 -40.15 -34.74 34.30
N ILE A 7 -39.54 -33.68 34.81
CA ILE A 7 -39.26 -32.48 34.06
C ILE A 7 -37.92 -32.68 33.35
N ILE A 8 -37.99 -32.93 32.05
CA ILE A 8 -36.79 -32.97 31.19
C ILE A 8 -36.41 -31.55 30.86
N PHE A 9 -35.32 -31.07 31.46
CA PHE A 9 -34.68 -29.80 31.07
C PHE A 9 -33.94 -30.01 29.74
N PHE A 10 -34.52 -29.52 28.66
CA PHE A 10 -33.80 -29.35 27.39
C PHE A 10 -32.85 -28.16 27.51
N THR A 11 -31.59 -28.42 27.78
CA THR A 11 -30.54 -27.43 27.68
C THR A 11 -30.27 -27.19 26.20
N ILE A 12 -30.87 -26.15 25.64
CA ILE A 12 -30.53 -25.67 24.29
C ILE A 12 -29.14 -25.06 24.38
N ILE A 13 -28.13 -25.83 23.98
CA ILE A 13 -26.79 -25.33 23.76
C ILE A 13 -26.89 -24.48 22.49
N PHE A 14 -27.01 -23.16 22.67
CA PHE A 14 -26.73 -22.21 21.61
C PHE A 14 -25.23 -22.32 21.31
N CYS A 15 -24.88 -23.20 20.36
CA CYS A 15 -23.66 -23.03 19.62
C CYS A 15 -23.78 -21.70 18.86
N SER A 16 -23.43 -20.59 19.51
CA SER A 16 -23.04 -19.40 18.77
C SER A 16 -21.85 -19.81 17.92
N SER A 17 -22.10 -20.06 16.64
CA SER A 17 -21.08 -20.03 15.62
C SER A 17 -20.51 -18.62 15.65
N ALA A 18 -19.50 -18.39 16.49
CA ALA A 18 -18.61 -17.28 16.32
C ALA A 18 -18.03 -17.46 14.90
N SER A 19 -18.61 -16.75 13.93
CA SER A 19 -17.93 -16.50 12.69
C SER A 19 -16.65 -15.82 13.14
N ALA A 20 -15.55 -16.57 13.12
CA ALA A 20 -14.24 -16.01 13.30
C ALA A 20 -14.08 -15.01 12.16
N ASP A 21 -14.44 -13.75 12.38
CA ASP A 21 -13.98 -12.64 11.58
C ASP A 21 -12.48 -12.90 11.42
N LYS A 22 -12.08 -13.17 10.17
CA LYS A 22 -10.66 -13.31 9.84
C LYS A 22 -10.04 -11.99 10.18
N LEU A 23 -9.55 -11.87 11.41
CA LEU A 23 -8.84 -10.72 11.92
C LEU A 23 -7.77 -10.37 10.90
N LEU A 24 -7.91 -9.21 10.30
CA LEU A 24 -6.87 -8.61 9.48
C LEU A 24 -5.64 -8.54 10.37
N LYS A 25 -4.60 -9.31 10.04
CA LYS A 25 -3.41 -9.37 10.86
C LYS A 25 -2.52 -8.18 10.53
N ASN A 26 -2.51 -7.19 11.41
CA ASN A 26 -1.46 -6.20 11.48
C ASN A 26 -0.31 -6.80 12.30
N GLY A 27 0.93 -6.59 11.88
CA GLY A 27 2.05 -7.05 12.70
C GLY A 27 3.37 -7.14 11.95
N PHE A 28 4.41 -7.39 12.71
CA PHE A 28 5.72 -7.71 12.16
C PHE A 28 5.67 -9.06 11.44
N ILE A 29 6.50 -9.19 10.41
CA ILE A 29 6.72 -10.45 9.71
C ILE A 29 8.16 -10.89 9.88
N ASN A 30 8.39 -12.19 9.77
CA ASN A 30 9.72 -12.78 9.68
C ASN A 30 10.10 -13.09 8.22
N ASN A 31 11.32 -13.55 7.99
CA ASN A 31 11.83 -13.88 6.66
C ASN A 31 11.03 -14.98 5.94
N ASN A 32 10.26 -15.79 6.67
CA ASN A 32 9.39 -16.81 6.12
C ASN A 32 7.96 -16.31 5.85
N MET A 33 7.74 -14.99 5.89
CA MET A 33 6.44 -14.33 5.69
C MET A 33 5.38 -14.70 6.74
N ASN A 34 5.79 -15.23 7.88
CA ASN A 34 4.89 -15.46 8.99
C ASN A 34 4.84 -14.21 9.87
N TYR A 35 3.68 -13.93 10.44
CA TYR A 35 3.60 -12.89 11.45
C TYR A 35 4.44 -13.29 12.67
N ALA A 36 5.33 -12.39 13.05
CA ALA A 36 6.07 -12.53 14.29
C ALA A 36 5.17 -12.11 15.45
N GLU A 37 5.18 -12.89 16.52
CA GLU A 37 4.44 -12.59 17.76
C GLU A 37 5.08 -11.42 18.54
N LEU A 38 5.58 -10.42 17.84
CA LEU A 38 6.24 -9.27 18.43
C LEU A 38 5.20 -8.26 18.89
N GLN A 39 4.99 -8.22 20.20
CA GLN A 39 4.17 -7.20 20.83
C GLN A 39 4.96 -5.92 21.13
N LYS A 40 6.30 -5.98 21.19
CA LYS A 40 7.18 -4.89 21.56
C LYS A 40 8.45 -4.91 20.70
N VAL A 41 8.91 -3.72 20.29
CA VAL A 41 10.20 -3.57 19.64
C VAL A 41 11.28 -3.59 20.71
N ASN A 42 12.11 -4.63 20.71
CA ASN A 42 13.28 -4.68 21.58
C ASN A 42 14.40 -3.82 20.97
N ASP A 43 15.06 -3.01 21.81
CA ASP A 43 16.14 -2.12 21.39
C ASP A 43 15.76 -1.21 20.21
N PRO A 44 14.71 -0.38 20.36
CA PRO A 44 14.11 0.38 19.25
C PRO A 44 15.08 1.38 18.61
N LYS A 45 16.12 1.81 19.31
CA LYS A 45 17.15 2.72 18.77
C LYS A 45 18.05 2.04 17.73
N ASN A 46 18.17 0.72 17.75
CA ASN A 46 18.92 -0.08 16.81
C ASN A 46 18.03 -0.82 15.79
N LYS A 47 16.79 -0.37 15.62
CA LYS A 47 15.85 -0.93 14.64
C LYS A 47 15.37 0.13 13.68
N ILE A 48 15.19 -0.25 12.42
CA ILE A 48 14.47 0.51 11.39
C ILE A 48 13.13 -0.17 11.20
N ILE A 49 12.04 0.56 11.39
CA ILE A 49 10.69 0.04 11.19
C ILE A 49 10.23 0.42 9.79
N LEU A 50 10.08 -0.58 8.92
CA LEU A 50 9.49 -0.42 7.60
C LEU A 50 8.00 -0.78 7.67
N ILE A 51 7.12 0.23 7.61
CA ILE A 51 5.66 0.04 7.63
C ILE A 51 5.16 -0.12 6.20
N TYR A 52 4.72 -1.32 5.84
CA TYR A 52 4.19 -1.60 4.51
C TYR A 52 2.68 -1.42 4.43
N ASN A 53 2.26 -0.54 3.53
CA ASN A 53 0.87 -0.23 3.21
C ASN A 53 0.48 -0.84 1.87
N HIS A 54 -0.50 -1.74 1.89
CA HIS A 54 -1.01 -2.41 0.70
C HIS A 54 -1.80 -1.49 -0.23
N GLY A 55 -2.02 -1.91 -1.47
CA GLY A 55 -2.88 -1.22 -2.44
C GLY A 55 -4.35 -1.19 -2.02
N GLN A 56 -5.18 -0.69 -2.93
CA GLN A 56 -6.63 -0.74 -2.74
C GLN A 56 -7.13 -2.16 -2.86
N ASP A 57 -8.07 -2.53 -1.98
CA ASP A 57 -8.84 -3.74 -2.15
C ASP A 57 -10.22 -3.51 -2.76
N THR A 58 -10.68 -4.51 -3.51
CA THR A 58 -12.02 -4.58 -4.05
C THR A 58 -12.82 -5.63 -3.30
N HIS A 59 -13.69 -5.18 -2.42
CA HIS A 59 -14.86 -5.89 -1.88
C HIS A 59 -14.66 -6.99 -0.81
N ASP A 60 -14.17 -8.14 -1.13
CA ASP A 60 -14.19 -9.28 -0.18
C ASP A 60 -12.79 -9.73 0.19
N ALA A 61 -11.82 -8.92 -0.16
CA ALA A 61 -10.45 -9.30 -0.18
C ALA A 61 -9.56 -8.44 0.73
N ALA A 62 -10.13 -7.64 1.65
CA ALA A 62 -9.36 -6.86 2.61
C ALA A 62 -8.28 -7.73 3.27
N SER A 63 -8.66 -8.95 3.65
CA SER A 63 -7.73 -9.95 4.16
C SER A 63 -6.76 -10.50 3.10
N LYS A 64 -7.09 -10.43 1.81
CA LYS A 64 -6.27 -11.00 0.74
C LYS A 64 -5.15 -10.08 0.31
N ASN A 65 -5.38 -8.76 0.20
CA ASN A 65 -4.33 -7.82 -0.20
C ASN A 65 -3.30 -7.59 0.89
N CYS A 66 -3.71 -7.55 2.15
CA CYS A 66 -2.78 -7.50 3.26
C CYS A 66 -1.92 -8.76 3.37
N LEU A 67 -2.47 -9.90 2.98
CA LEU A 67 -1.85 -11.22 3.07
C LEU A 67 -1.38 -11.74 1.71
N TRP A 68 -1.34 -10.93 0.68
CA TRP A 68 -0.86 -11.38 -0.62
C TRP A 68 0.59 -11.82 -0.49
N LYS A 69 0.76 -13.13 -0.52
CA LYS A 69 2.03 -13.82 -0.27
C LYS A 69 3.21 -13.23 -1.05
N ASN A 70 2.98 -12.71 -2.25
CA ASN A 70 4.06 -12.20 -3.08
C ASN A 70 4.48 -10.77 -2.73
N GLY A 71 3.55 -9.85 -2.43
CA GLY A 71 3.93 -8.51 -1.94
C GLY A 71 4.64 -8.60 -0.60
N VAL A 72 4.08 -9.39 0.31
CA VAL A 72 4.69 -9.67 1.62
C VAL A 72 6.03 -10.41 1.46
N ARG A 73 6.16 -11.33 0.49
CA ARG A 73 7.42 -12.04 0.20
C ARG A 73 8.56 -11.09 -0.15
N ASN A 74 8.28 -10.09 -0.99
CA ASN A 74 9.31 -9.12 -1.35
C ASN A 74 9.71 -8.25 -0.15
N MET A 75 8.74 -7.92 0.72
CA MET A 75 9.05 -7.22 1.96
C MET A 75 9.79 -8.09 2.97
N ALA A 76 9.47 -9.38 3.03
CA ALA A 76 10.15 -10.33 3.90
C ALA A 76 11.64 -10.45 3.58
N SER A 77 12.05 -10.22 2.33
CA SER A 77 13.47 -10.22 1.95
C SER A 77 14.29 -9.08 2.57
N LEU A 78 13.63 -8.07 3.10
CA LEU A 78 14.29 -6.95 3.81
C LEU A 78 14.38 -7.16 5.33
N VAL A 79 13.69 -8.17 5.86
CA VAL A 79 13.68 -8.44 7.30
C VAL A 79 15.06 -8.94 7.76
N GLY A 80 15.61 -8.30 8.77
CA GLY A 80 16.91 -8.66 9.32
C GLY A 80 18.11 -8.06 8.57
N GLU A 81 17.89 -7.42 7.42
CA GLU A 81 18.95 -6.67 6.75
C GLU A 81 19.43 -5.54 7.66
N LYS A 82 20.74 -5.27 7.61
CA LYS A 82 21.36 -4.21 8.42
C LYS A 82 21.72 -3.01 7.57
N VAL A 83 21.33 -1.85 8.04
CA VAL A 83 21.61 -0.56 7.44
C VAL A 83 22.08 0.40 8.53
N ASN A 84 23.26 1.01 8.37
CA ASN A 84 23.86 1.87 9.40
C ASN A 84 23.84 1.21 10.80
N GLU A 85 24.26 -0.05 10.89
CA GLU A 85 24.27 -0.91 12.10
C GLU A 85 22.87 -1.20 12.69
N LYS A 86 21.82 -0.72 12.06
CA LYS A 86 20.44 -0.94 12.50
C LYS A 86 19.76 -2.03 11.68
N GLU A 87 19.01 -2.89 12.35
CA GLU A 87 18.29 -3.99 11.72
C GLU A 87 16.90 -3.56 11.22
N ILE A 88 16.55 -3.96 10.01
CA ILE A 88 15.22 -3.70 9.42
C ILE A 88 14.19 -4.69 9.97
N MET A 89 13.12 -4.15 10.51
CA MET A 89 11.89 -4.86 10.88
C MET A 89 10.77 -4.42 9.97
N VAL A 90 10.03 -5.36 9.41
CA VAL A 90 8.92 -5.06 8.50
C VAL A 90 7.57 -5.28 9.19
N TYR A 91 6.78 -4.22 9.26
CA TYR A 91 5.42 -4.24 9.79
C TYR A 91 4.40 -4.16 8.66
N ILE A 92 3.56 -5.16 8.53
CA ILE A 92 2.46 -5.16 7.56
C ILE A 92 1.25 -4.46 8.18
N PHE A 93 0.82 -3.38 7.55
CA PHE A 93 -0.30 -2.59 8.04
C PHE A 93 -1.54 -2.74 7.15
N CYS A 94 -2.52 -3.46 7.67
CA CYS A 94 -3.79 -3.72 7.01
C CYS A 94 -4.82 -2.66 7.42
N THR A 95 -5.20 -1.80 6.49
CA THR A 95 -6.10 -0.67 6.75
C THR A 95 -7.44 -0.74 6.02
N ASP A 96 -7.73 -1.84 5.32
CA ASP A 96 -8.95 -1.93 4.52
C ASP A 96 -10.23 -1.96 5.35
N HIS A 97 -10.17 -2.49 6.58
CA HIS A 97 -11.29 -2.44 7.53
C HIS A 97 -11.72 -1.00 7.87
N LEU A 98 -10.81 -0.03 7.75
CA LEU A 98 -11.10 1.38 7.97
C LEU A 98 -11.97 2.00 6.87
N ALA A 99 -12.10 1.32 5.74
CA ALA A 99 -12.86 1.83 4.61
C ALA A 99 -14.36 1.96 4.91
N GLY A 100 -14.92 1.11 5.78
CA GLY A 100 -16.33 1.11 6.09
C GLY A 100 -17.20 1.18 4.82
N ASP A 101 -18.27 1.96 4.87
CA ASP A 101 -19.13 2.27 3.71
C ASP A 101 -18.46 3.19 2.69
N ASP A 102 -17.32 3.78 3.04
CA ASP A 102 -16.53 4.65 2.14
C ASP A 102 -15.79 3.87 1.04
N LYS A 103 -15.91 2.53 1.02
CA LYS A 103 -15.36 1.66 -0.04
C LYS A 103 -15.69 2.12 -1.46
N ARG A 104 -16.68 3.00 -1.60
CA ARG A 104 -17.25 3.46 -2.87
C ARG A 104 -17.14 4.96 -3.10
N LEU A 105 -16.36 5.69 -2.31
CA LEU A 105 -16.28 7.16 -2.44
C LEU A 105 -15.89 7.63 -3.84
N TRP A 106 -15.13 6.84 -4.58
CA TRP A 106 -14.79 7.13 -5.98
C TRP A 106 -15.70 6.47 -7.01
N LYS A 107 -16.77 5.76 -6.63
CA LYS A 107 -17.73 5.28 -7.62
C LYS A 107 -18.71 6.39 -8.00
N LYS A 108 -18.82 6.60 -9.31
CA LYS A 108 -19.59 7.64 -10.02
C LYS A 108 -20.92 8.08 -9.38
N LYS A 109 -21.63 7.18 -8.71
CA LYS A 109 -22.97 7.45 -8.14
C LYS A 109 -22.96 8.09 -6.75
N LYS A 110 -21.82 8.12 -6.04
CA LYS A 110 -21.74 8.59 -4.65
C LYS A 110 -20.77 9.76 -4.42
N PHE A 111 -20.03 10.14 -5.45
CA PHE A 111 -19.08 11.23 -5.37
C PHE A 111 -19.79 12.55 -5.76
N LYS A 112 -20.30 13.25 -4.79
CA LYS A 112 -20.86 14.60 -4.99
C LYS A 112 -20.01 15.61 -4.23
N PRO A 113 -19.46 16.64 -4.89
CA PRO A 113 -18.84 17.77 -4.22
C PRO A 113 -19.91 18.61 -3.47
N PRO A 114 -19.56 19.29 -2.37
CA PRO A 114 -18.33 19.10 -1.62
C PRO A 114 -18.33 17.78 -0.86
N TYR A 115 -17.16 17.14 -0.78
CA TYR A 115 -17.02 15.88 -0.05
C TYR A 115 -17.39 16.07 1.41
N LYS A 116 -18.45 15.43 1.82
CA LYS A 116 -18.81 15.37 3.23
C LYS A 116 -18.14 14.15 3.83
N GLY A 117 -17.25 14.38 4.76
CA GLY A 117 -16.58 13.35 5.54
C GLY A 117 -15.12 13.06 5.13
N VAL A 118 -14.49 12.21 5.90
CA VAL A 118 -13.09 11.82 5.73
C VAL A 118 -12.97 10.73 4.67
N THR A 119 -12.17 10.96 3.64
CA THR A 119 -11.96 9.95 2.58
C THR A 119 -11.27 8.69 3.12
N LYS A 120 -11.35 7.58 2.37
CA LYS A 120 -10.62 6.35 2.71
C LYS A 120 -9.12 6.62 2.85
N LEU A 121 -8.54 7.43 1.99
CA LEU A 121 -7.12 7.80 2.06
C LEU A 121 -6.79 8.55 3.34
N GLU A 122 -7.62 9.50 3.75
CA GLU A 122 -7.43 10.23 5.01
C GLU A 122 -7.55 9.31 6.22
N LYS A 123 -8.50 8.38 6.23
CA LYS A 123 -8.61 7.38 7.29
C LYS A 123 -7.36 6.51 7.39
N ARG A 124 -6.83 6.06 6.25
CA ARG A 124 -5.59 5.29 6.20
C ARG A 124 -4.38 6.10 6.67
N LEU A 125 -4.31 7.37 6.27
CA LEU A 125 -3.26 8.28 6.69
C LEU A 125 -3.29 8.48 8.22
N ASN A 126 -4.44 8.78 8.80
CA ASN A 126 -4.60 8.95 10.24
C ASN A 126 -4.22 7.69 11.01
N ALA A 127 -4.64 6.51 10.54
CA ALA A 127 -4.25 5.25 11.16
C ALA A 127 -2.73 4.98 11.08
N ASN A 128 -2.06 5.42 10.00
CA ASN A 128 -0.60 5.38 9.93
C ASN A 128 0.05 6.32 10.95
N LEU A 129 -0.49 7.53 11.14
CA LEU A 129 0.01 8.46 12.16
C LEU A 129 -0.10 7.87 13.57
N GLU A 130 -1.25 7.28 13.90
CA GLU A 130 -1.44 6.60 15.19
C GLU A 130 -0.43 5.47 15.38
N LEU A 131 -0.16 4.68 14.34
CA LEU A 131 0.83 3.61 14.39
C LEU A 131 2.26 4.15 14.54
N ILE A 132 2.61 5.23 13.84
CA ILE A 132 3.89 5.92 13.96
C ILE A 132 4.07 6.42 15.39
N ASP A 133 3.09 7.14 15.93
CA ASP A 133 3.14 7.67 17.30
C ASP A 133 3.28 6.53 18.33
N LYS A 134 2.66 5.37 18.08
CA LYS A 134 2.85 4.16 18.89
C LYS A 134 4.30 3.67 18.85
N PHE A 135 4.95 3.59 17.69
CA PHE A 135 6.35 3.17 17.61
C PHE A 135 7.29 4.19 18.27
N VAL A 136 7.02 5.48 18.09
CA VAL A 136 7.77 6.55 18.75
C VAL A 136 7.64 6.46 20.28
N SER A 137 6.45 6.20 20.80
CA SER A 137 6.23 6.00 22.25
C SER A 137 6.94 4.78 22.80
N MET A 138 7.26 3.78 21.96
CA MET A 138 8.09 2.63 22.31
C MET A 138 9.59 2.92 22.24
N GLY A 139 9.99 4.15 21.83
CA GLY A 139 11.38 4.59 21.77
C GLY A 139 12.02 4.52 20.39
N THR A 140 11.27 4.21 19.33
CA THR A 140 11.79 4.24 17.94
C THR A 140 11.93 5.70 17.49
N PRO A 141 13.13 6.16 17.08
CA PRO A 141 13.30 7.50 16.54
C PRO A 141 12.49 7.71 15.25
N ASN A 142 11.90 8.88 15.05
CA ASN A 142 11.13 9.22 13.83
C ASN A 142 11.91 8.91 12.54
N LYS A 143 13.20 9.25 12.50
CA LYS A 143 14.07 8.98 11.34
C LYS A 143 14.25 7.49 11.02
N GLN A 144 13.97 6.60 11.94
CA GLN A 144 14.06 5.15 11.76
C GLN A 144 12.70 4.52 11.35
N ILE A 145 11.68 5.33 11.13
CA ILE A 145 10.37 4.88 10.62
C ILE A 145 10.29 5.20 9.14
N ILE A 146 10.29 4.17 8.31
CA ILE A 146 10.17 4.28 6.86
C ILE A 146 8.78 3.77 6.44
N ILE A 147 8.06 4.57 5.69
CA ILE A 147 6.76 4.16 5.16
C ILE A 147 6.95 3.61 3.76
N MET A 148 6.42 2.42 3.51
CA MET A 148 6.39 1.84 2.19
C MET A 148 4.96 1.58 1.75
N GLY A 149 4.65 1.90 0.49
CA GLY A 149 3.30 1.72 -0.02
C GLY A 149 3.23 1.29 -1.48
N GLN A 150 2.19 0.53 -1.80
CA GLN A 150 1.87 0.10 -3.16
C GLN A 150 0.51 0.65 -3.57
N SER A 151 0.37 1.13 -4.83
CA SER A 151 -0.92 1.60 -5.37
C SER A 151 -1.55 2.69 -4.48
N CYS A 152 -2.76 2.50 -3.97
CA CYS A 152 -3.38 3.41 -3.01
C CYS A 152 -2.56 3.58 -1.71
N GLY A 153 -1.87 2.53 -1.27
CA GLY A 153 -0.93 2.65 -0.15
C GLY A 153 0.23 3.57 -0.49
N GLY A 154 0.75 3.49 -1.72
CA GLY A 154 1.79 4.40 -2.22
C GLY A 154 1.30 5.85 -2.32
N TRP A 155 0.10 6.06 -2.82
CA TRP A 155 -0.50 7.40 -2.88
C TRP A 155 -0.68 8.01 -1.49
N MET A 156 -1.23 7.23 -0.55
CA MET A 156 -1.36 7.65 0.85
C MET A 156 0.02 7.97 1.47
N SER A 157 1.05 7.19 1.15
CA SER A 157 2.40 7.43 1.67
C SER A 157 3.00 8.74 1.15
N LEU A 158 2.73 9.13 -0.11
CA LEU A 158 3.11 10.43 -0.64
C LEU A 158 2.41 11.58 0.10
N MET A 159 1.10 11.45 0.35
CA MET A 159 0.34 12.43 1.13
C MET A 159 0.86 12.53 2.57
N LEU A 160 1.22 11.40 3.19
CA LEU A 160 1.78 11.39 4.53
C LEU A 160 3.13 12.11 4.55
N ALA A 161 4.01 11.85 3.57
CA ALA A 161 5.29 12.54 3.49
C ALA A 161 5.13 14.04 3.28
N SER A 162 4.20 14.47 2.43
CA SER A 162 3.98 15.90 2.16
C SER A 162 3.46 16.69 3.37
N ARG A 163 2.75 16.03 4.30
CA ARG A 163 2.11 16.67 5.45
C ARG A 163 2.84 16.49 6.77
N TYR A 164 3.57 15.38 6.93
CA TYR A 164 4.09 14.91 8.23
C TYR A 164 5.50 14.33 8.09
N LEU A 165 6.33 14.96 7.27
CA LEU A 165 7.70 14.49 7.03
C LEU A 165 8.53 14.39 8.30
N GLU A 166 8.29 15.28 9.26
CA GLU A 166 9.00 15.32 10.54
C GLU A 166 8.74 14.08 11.41
N LYS A 167 7.67 13.35 11.15
CA LYS A 167 7.31 12.13 11.87
C LYS A 167 7.96 10.85 11.35
N ILE A 168 8.65 10.92 10.20
CA ILE A 168 9.20 9.75 9.51
C ILE A 168 10.59 10.00 8.95
N GLY A 169 11.36 8.96 8.70
CA GLY A 169 12.65 9.03 8.03
C GLY A 169 12.51 9.21 6.52
N GLY A 170 11.52 8.59 5.90
CA GLY A 170 11.32 8.68 4.46
C GLY A 170 10.18 7.79 3.96
N VAL A 171 9.97 7.82 2.65
CA VAL A 171 8.91 7.06 1.99
C VAL A 171 9.45 6.30 0.78
N ILE A 172 9.01 5.07 0.62
CA ILE A 172 9.22 4.25 -0.57
C ILE A 172 7.84 3.93 -1.16
N THR A 173 7.61 4.25 -2.41
CA THR A 173 6.33 3.96 -3.04
C THR A 173 6.48 3.25 -4.37
N THR A 174 5.58 2.32 -4.63
CA THR A 174 5.55 1.54 -5.86
C THR A 174 4.21 1.73 -6.55
N MET A 175 4.26 2.18 -7.82
CA MET A 175 3.07 2.43 -8.65
C MET A 175 1.99 3.21 -7.89
N PRO A 176 2.32 4.41 -7.33
CA PRO A 176 1.34 5.18 -6.57
C PRO A 176 0.14 5.55 -7.44
N ALA A 177 -1.03 5.04 -7.08
CA ALA A 177 -2.27 5.28 -7.82
C ALA A 177 -3.48 4.97 -6.93
N CYS A 178 -4.52 5.80 -6.95
CA CYS A 178 -5.71 5.53 -6.15
C CYS A 178 -7.05 5.89 -6.80
N TYR A 179 -7.07 6.52 -7.96
CA TYR A 179 -8.28 7.08 -8.56
C TYR A 179 -8.84 6.29 -9.74
N GLY A 180 -8.37 5.08 -9.97
CA GLY A 180 -8.82 4.21 -11.05
C GLY A 180 -7.86 4.13 -12.22
N GLU A 181 -8.25 3.39 -13.24
CA GLU A 181 -7.41 3.11 -14.40
C GLU A 181 -7.53 4.26 -15.41
N ILE A 182 -6.57 5.18 -15.40
CA ILE A 182 -6.56 6.37 -16.27
C ILE A 182 -5.89 6.06 -17.61
N THR A 183 -4.80 5.27 -17.57
CA THR A 183 -3.96 4.99 -18.75
C THR A 183 -4.21 3.60 -19.35
N ARG A 184 -5.22 2.88 -18.88
CA ARG A 184 -5.55 1.51 -19.32
C ARG A 184 -5.67 1.34 -20.83
N ASP A 185 -6.28 2.29 -21.48
CA ASP A 185 -6.31 2.30 -22.93
C ASP A 185 -5.01 2.87 -23.43
N PHE A 186 -4.04 2.04 -23.84
CA PHE A 186 -2.77 2.38 -24.49
C PHE A 186 -2.85 3.47 -25.57
N LYS A 187 -4.03 3.88 -25.86
CA LYS A 187 -4.35 5.05 -26.65
C LYS A 187 -3.80 6.35 -26.08
N VAL A 188 -3.30 6.39 -24.83
CA VAL A 188 -2.61 7.57 -24.30
C VAL A 188 -1.39 7.89 -25.15
N LYS A 189 -0.56 6.92 -25.51
CA LYS A 189 0.56 7.12 -26.46
C LYS A 189 0.07 7.68 -27.82
N LYS A 190 -1.15 7.31 -28.23
CA LYS A 190 -1.72 7.70 -29.53
C LYS A 190 -2.59 8.97 -29.46
N ARG A 191 -3.25 9.22 -28.31
CA ARG A 191 -4.24 10.28 -28.16
C ARG A 191 -3.82 11.43 -27.26
N GLY A 192 -2.71 11.28 -26.52
CA GLY A 192 -2.22 12.25 -25.55
C GLY A 192 -2.82 12.12 -24.14
N ILE A 193 -2.13 12.72 -23.19
CA ILE A 193 -2.47 12.69 -21.75
C ILE A 193 -3.79 13.42 -21.48
N GLU A 194 -4.00 14.58 -22.10
CA GLU A 194 -5.22 15.39 -21.90
C GLU A 194 -6.48 14.62 -22.21
N LYS A 195 -6.52 13.91 -23.34
CA LYS A 195 -7.67 13.08 -23.71
C LYS A 195 -7.89 11.89 -22.78
N ALA A 196 -6.83 11.38 -22.16
CA ALA A 196 -6.94 10.32 -21.16
C ALA A 196 -7.58 10.87 -19.87
N LEU A 197 -7.17 12.05 -19.42
CA LEU A 197 -7.74 12.73 -18.26
C LEU A 197 -9.19 13.15 -18.50
N GLU A 198 -9.51 13.68 -19.67
CA GLU A 198 -10.88 13.99 -20.08
C GLU A 198 -11.77 12.74 -20.04
N LYS A 199 -11.30 11.63 -20.59
CA LYS A 199 -12.02 10.36 -20.56
C LYS A 199 -12.18 9.83 -19.14
N PHE A 200 -11.15 9.98 -18.31
CA PHE A 200 -11.20 9.62 -16.90
C PHE A 200 -12.27 10.45 -16.17
N ARG A 201 -12.26 11.78 -16.35
CA ARG A 201 -13.26 12.69 -15.77
C ARG A 201 -14.67 12.33 -16.22
N LYS A 202 -14.86 12.03 -17.52
CA LYS A 202 -16.14 11.59 -18.06
C LYS A 202 -16.62 10.25 -17.48
N LYS A 203 -15.67 9.34 -17.20
CA LYS A 203 -15.99 7.99 -16.70
C LYS A 203 -16.24 7.96 -15.20
N GLU A 204 -15.36 8.57 -14.42
CA GLU A 204 -15.37 8.48 -12.95
C GLU A 204 -16.10 9.68 -12.31
N GLY A 205 -16.29 10.77 -13.05
CA GLY A 205 -16.88 12.03 -12.60
C GLY A 205 -15.84 13.06 -12.21
N ASP A 206 -16.30 14.32 -12.02
CA ASP A 206 -15.42 15.44 -11.66
C ASP A 206 -14.79 15.23 -10.28
N GLY A 207 -15.55 14.72 -9.33
CA GLY A 207 -15.09 14.57 -7.97
C GLY A 207 -13.76 13.81 -7.82
N PRO A 208 -13.64 12.57 -8.30
CA PRO A 208 -12.36 11.85 -8.26
C PRO A 208 -11.23 12.55 -9.01
N ALA A 209 -11.55 13.17 -10.15
CA ALA A 209 -10.56 13.89 -10.93
C ALA A 209 -10.03 15.12 -10.19
N ASP A 210 -10.93 15.95 -9.63
CA ASP A 210 -10.58 17.15 -8.88
C ASP A 210 -9.82 16.81 -7.59
N LEU A 211 -10.22 15.75 -6.88
CA LEU A 211 -9.52 15.31 -5.68
C LEU A 211 -8.11 14.80 -5.98
N ARG A 212 -7.94 14.02 -7.07
CA ARG A 212 -6.63 13.59 -7.53
C ARG A 212 -5.74 14.80 -7.83
N GLU A 213 -6.22 15.74 -8.60
CA GLU A 213 -5.49 16.95 -8.98
C GLU A 213 -5.13 17.80 -7.76
N LYS A 214 -6.10 18.01 -6.86
CA LYS A 214 -5.85 18.71 -5.58
C LYS A 214 -4.72 18.06 -4.78
N GLN A 215 -4.73 16.73 -4.64
CA GLN A 215 -3.69 16.03 -3.89
C GLN A 215 -2.34 16.08 -4.58
N ILE A 216 -2.28 15.99 -5.92
CA ILE A 216 -1.03 16.19 -6.67
C ILE A 216 -0.46 17.59 -6.40
N ASN A 217 -1.29 18.61 -6.49
CA ASN A 217 -0.86 19.98 -6.26
C ASN A 217 -0.37 20.19 -4.82
N GLU A 218 -1.04 19.58 -3.85
CA GLU A 218 -0.61 19.59 -2.45
C GLU A 218 0.76 18.95 -2.28
N ILE A 219 0.98 17.77 -2.87
CA ILE A 219 2.25 17.06 -2.78
C ILE A 219 3.37 17.86 -3.47
N LYS A 220 3.10 18.46 -4.65
CA LYS A 220 4.03 19.31 -5.38
C LYS A 220 4.48 20.57 -4.63
N GLN A 221 3.67 21.07 -3.71
CA GLN A 221 4.01 22.23 -2.89
C GLN A 221 5.07 21.94 -1.82
N SER A 222 5.45 20.66 -1.65
CA SER A 222 6.49 20.29 -0.70
C SER A 222 7.87 20.76 -1.18
N ASN A 223 8.59 21.50 -0.34
CA ASN A 223 9.89 22.08 -0.68
C ASN A 223 11.00 21.03 -0.84
N ASN A 224 10.91 19.92 -0.13
CA ASN A 224 11.83 18.79 -0.21
C ASN A 224 11.14 17.53 0.30
N LEU A 225 10.93 16.59 -0.59
CA LEU A 225 10.23 15.35 -0.28
C LEU A 225 11.17 14.15 -0.47
N PRO A 226 11.77 13.61 0.57
CA PRO A 226 12.66 12.47 0.49
C PRO A 226 11.85 11.19 0.23
N VAL A 227 11.55 10.94 -1.03
CA VAL A 227 10.75 9.78 -1.46
C VAL A 227 11.48 9.02 -2.56
N LEU A 228 11.51 7.70 -2.43
CA LEU A 228 11.89 6.78 -3.51
C LEU A 228 10.62 6.28 -4.20
N VAL A 229 10.45 6.62 -5.46
CA VAL A 229 9.25 6.29 -6.25
C VAL A 229 9.59 5.30 -7.36
N PHE A 230 8.96 4.15 -7.36
CA PHE A 230 9.01 3.22 -8.48
C PHE A 230 7.78 3.39 -9.36
N THR A 231 7.99 3.64 -10.65
CA THR A 231 6.93 3.75 -11.66
C THR A 231 7.17 2.83 -12.83
N HIS A 232 6.12 2.52 -13.58
CA HIS A 232 6.21 1.73 -14.81
C HIS A 232 5.34 2.38 -15.89
N PRO A 233 5.87 2.65 -17.10
CA PRO A 233 5.13 3.37 -18.15
C PRO A 233 3.88 2.61 -18.62
N MET A 234 3.86 1.29 -18.45
CA MET A 234 2.72 0.43 -18.78
C MET A 234 1.70 0.27 -17.63
N ASP A 235 1.89 0.95 -16.52
CA ASP A 235 0.90 0.92 -15.42
C ASP A 235 -0.44 1.49 -15.91
N PRO A 236 -1.53 0.70 -15.84
CA PRO A 236 -2.84 1.13 -16.36
C PRO A 236 -3.50 2.25 -15.56
N TYR A 237 -3.01 2.54 -14.36
CA TYR A 237 -3.57 3.57 -13.48
C TYR A 237 -2.93 4.93 -13.71
N GLU A 238 -1.67 5.08 -13.36
CA GLU A 238 -0.97 6.36 -13.44
C GLU A 238 0.21 6.36 -14.44
N GLY A 239 0.64 5.24 -14.92
CA GLY A 239 1.72 4.99 -15.86
C GLY A 239 2.43 6.23 -16.42
N LEU A 240 2.04 6.66 -17.61
CA LEU A 240 2.59 7.86 -18.28
C LEU A 240 2.20 9.18 -17.58
N LEU A 241 1.28 9.17 -16.62
CA LEU A 241 0.90 10.36 -15.87
C LEU A 241 1.74 10.54 -14.61
N SER A 242 2.68 9.65 -14.32
CA SER A 242 3.49 9.70 -13.09
C SER A 242 4.65 10.73 -13.17
N ASP A 243 4.83 11.40 -14.30
CA ASP A 243 5.98 12.30 -14.51
C ASP A 243 5.98 13.50 -13.54
N TRP A 244 4.81 13.88 -13.04
CA TRP A 244 4.68 14.95 -12.05
C TRP A 244 5.51 14.74 -10.77
N VAL A 245 5.89 13.51 -10.44
CA VAL A 245 6.72 13.24 -9.26
C VAL A 245 8.15 13.76 -9.42
N GLU A 246 8.64 13.91 -10.65
CA GLU A 246 9.99 14.44 -10.94
C GLU A 246 10.09 15.95 -10.72
N GLU A 247 8.95 16.64 -10.67
CA GLU A 247 8.91 18.08 -10.40
C GLU A 247 9.12 18.41 -8.91
N ILE A 248 9.17 17.39 -8.04
CA ILE A 248 9.24 17.57 -6.59
C ILE A 248 10.68 17.42 -6.13
N PRO A 249 11.28 18.46 -5.51
CA PRO A 249 12.62 18.35 -4.96
C PRO A 249 12.76 17.21 -3.95
N GLY A 250 13.87 16.46 -4.03
CA GLY A 250 14.15 15.35 -3.13
C GLY A 250 13.53 14.01 -3.50
N VAL A 251 12.65 13.98 -4.51
CA VAL A 251 12.10 12.71 -5.03
C VAL A 251 13.13 12.02 -5.92
N GLN A 252 13.41 10.77 -5.63
CA GLN A 252 14.17 9.86 -6.48
C GLN A 252 13.20 8.92 -7.19
N ARG A 253 13.09 9.05 -8.52
CA ARG A 253 12.23 8.17 -9.32
C ARG A 253 13.04 7.08 -10.01
N ILE A 254 12.54 5.85 -9.90
CA ILE A 254 13.02 4.69 -10.65
C ILE A 254 11.94 4.27 -11.65
N ILE A 255 12.24 4.42 -12.92
CA ILE A 255 11.37 3.93 -13.99
C ILE A 255 11.72 2.47 -14.27
N ILE A 256 10.79 1.56 -13.98
CA ILE A 256 11.00 0.14 -14.21
C ILE A 256 10.87 -0.16 -15.71
N SER A 257 11.90 -0.76 -16.29
CA SER A 257 11.93 -1.11 -17.70
C SER A 257 11.00 -2.28 -18.01
N GLU A 258 10.29 -2.19 -19.13
CA GLU A 258 9.51 -3.30 -19.71
C GLU A 258 10.39 -4.52 -20.06
N ASP A 259 11.68 -4.27 -20.35
CA ASP A 259 12.65 -5.27 -20.76
C ASP A 259 13.59 -5.72 -19.64
N LEU A 260 13.23 -5.42 -18.39
CA LEU A 260 14.01 -5.86 -17.24
C LEU A 260 14.24 -7.37 -17.31
N LYS A 261 15.51 -7.76 -17.38
CA LYS A 261 15.94 -9.16 -17.36
C LYS A 261 16.81 -9.39 -16.13
N ILE A 262 16.55 -10.49 -15.46
CA ILE A 262 17.39 -10.96 -14.37
C ILE A 262 17.93 -12.32 -14.73
N ASN A 263 19.25 -12.50 -14.70
CA ASN A 263 19.93 -13.72 -15.11
C ASN A 263 19.51 -14.17 -16.55
N GLY A 264 19.41 -13.19 -17.47
CA GLY A 264 19.03 -13.43 -18.87
C GLY A 264 17.54 -13.72 -19.11
N LYS A 265 16.74 -13.87 -18.06
CA LYS A 265 15.29 -14.11 -18.17
C LYS A 265 14.51 -12.81 -18.01
N LYS A 266 13.58 -12.55 -18.94
CA LYS A 266 12.67 -11.40 -18.84
C LYS A 266 11.86 -11.50 -17.54
N CYS A 267 11.78 -10.41 -16.80
CA CYS A 267 10.98 -10.32 -15.60
C CYS A 267 9.50 -10.40 -15.92
N LYS A 268 9.03 -11.63 -15.98
CA LYS A 268 7.60 -11.91 -16.02
C LYS A 268 7.07 -11.89 -14.60
N ARG A 269 5.92 -11.27 -14.41
CA ARG A 269 5.18 -11.49 -13.18
C ARG A 269 4.97 -13.00 -13.03
N ILE A 270 5.54 -13.57 -11.99
CA ILE A 270 5.16 -14.91 -11.57
C ILE A 270 3.78 -14.78 -10.97
N GLY A 271 2.79 -15.34 -11.67
CA GLY A 271 1.38 -15.12 -11.37
C GLY A 271 1.05 -15.45 -9.94
N ILE A 272 0.42 -14.51 -9.27
CA ILE A 272 -0.47 -14.85 -8.19
C ILE A 272 -1.68 -15.46 -8.88
N ASN A 273 -1.75 -16.74 -8.82
CA ASN A 273 -2.75 -17.43 -9.58
C ASN A 273 -3.79 -18.04 -8.65
N ASN A 274 -4.96 -17.45 -8.67
CA ASN A 274 -6.18 -18.19 -8.40
C ASN A 274 -6.61 -18.95 -9.69
N GLY A 275 -5.68 -19.57 -10.41
CA GLY A 275 -5.95 -20.33 -11.63
C GLY A 275 -6.20 -19.50 -12.90
N LYS A 276 -6.23 -18.19 -12.84
CA LYS A 276 -6.45 -17.33 -14.02
C LYS A 276 -5.12 -16.76 -14.50
N LYS A 277 -4.69 -17.13 -15.69
CA LYS A 277 -3.59 -16.45 -16.38
C LYS A 277 -3.97 -14.98 -16.57
N TRP A 278 -3.21 -14.07 -15.97
CA TRP A 278 -3.29 -12.68 -16.32
C TRP A 278 -2.66 -12.51 -17.71
N SER A 279 -3.49 -12.57 -18.73
CA SER A 279 -3.06 -12.51 -20.11
C SER A 279 -2.67 -11.11 -20.59
N GLU A 280 -2.88 -10.08 -19.78
CA GLU A 280 -2.61 -8.71 -20.16
C GLU A 280 -1.30 -8.20 -19.53
N PRO A 281 -0.26 -7.90 -20.33
CA PRO A 281 1.02 -7.33 -19.85
C PRO A 281 0.83 -6.08 -18.99
N VAL A 282 -0.19 -5.32 -19.28
CA VAL A 282 -0.54 -4.05 -18.64
C VAL A 282 -0.81 -4.17 -17.15
N LYS A 283 -1.61 -5.16 -16.76
CA LYS A 283 -1.93 -5.37 -15.34
C LYS A 283 -0.71 -5.83 -14.55
N ASN A 284 0.24 -6.45 -15.24
CA ASN A 284 1.48 -6.89 -14.63
C ASN A 284 2.35 -5.72 -14.18
N ALA A 285 2.35 -4.62 -14.91
CA ALA A 285 3.12 -3.43 -14.57
C ALA A 285 2.73 -2.85 -13.20
N HIS A 286 1.43 -2.77 -12.91
CA HIS A 286 0.94 -2.25 -11.63
C HIS A 286 1.31 -3.11 -10.41
N TYR A 287 1.52 -4.39 -10.64
CA TYR A 287 1.78 -5.37 -9.58
C TYR A 287 3.21 -5.89 -9.55
N ILE A 288 4.14 -5.17 -10.14
CA ILE A 288 5.54 -5.64 -10.28
C ILE A 288 6.22 -5.89 -8.92
N ILE A 289 5.84 -5.12 -7.90
CA ILE A 289 6.30 -5.36 -6.51
C ILE A 289 5.96 -6.76 -6.01
N MET A 290 4.94 -7.38 -6.57
CA MET A 290 4.51 -8.72 -6.19
C MET A 290 5.23 -9.82 -6.98
N GLY A 291 6.08 -9.46 -7.94
CA GLY A 291 6.89 -10.38 -8.71
C GLY A 291 8.27 -10.61 -8.08
N ASP A 292 8.82 -11.78 -8.29
CA ASP A 292 10.16 -12.13 -7.76
C ASP A 292 11.26 -11.18 -8.25
N CYS A 293 11.05 -10.56 -9.40
CA CYS A 293 11.96 -9.58 -9.97
C CYS A 293 12.10 -8.30 -9.15
N PHE A 294 11.15 -7.98 -8.28
CA PHE A 294 11.23 -6.76 -7.48
C PHE A 294 12.39 -6.79 -6.50
N GLN A 295 12.80 -7.96 -6.05
CA GLN A 295 13.98 -8.12 -5.18
C GLN A 295 15.28 -7.61 -5.82
N TYR A 296 15.32 -7.50 -7.15
CA TYR A 296 16.42 -6.84 -7.87
C TYR A 296 16.66 -5.40 -7.40
N TYR A 297 15.63 -4.74 -6.89
CA TYR A 297 15.71 -3.38 -6.40
C TYR A 297 16.06 -3.27 -4.90
N ASN A 298 16.25 -4.39 -4.20
CA ASN A 298 16.64 -4.35 -2.79
C ASN A 298 17.89 -3.50 -2.53
N PRO A 299 18.98 -3.57 -3.33
CA PRO A 299 20.14 -2.69 -3.11
C PRO A 299 19.78 -1.20 -3.14
N VAL A 300 18.96 -0.77 -4.10
CA VAL A 300 18.51 0.64 -4.20
C VAL A 300 17.63 1.02 -3.01
N ILE A 301 16.77 0.12 -2.57
CA ILE A 301 15.93 0.33 -1.38
C ILE A 301 16.79 0.47 -0.12
N LEU A 302 17.78 -0.41 0.07
CA LEU A 302 18.67 -0.38 1.23
C LEU A 302 19.55 0.87 1.23
N GLU A 303 20.07 1.28 0.06
CA GLU A 303 20.83 2.53 -0.08
C GLU A 303 19.96 3.76 0.27
N TYR A 304 18.73 3.79 -0.23
CA TYR A 304 17.79 4.84 0.15
C TYR A 304 17.55 4.87 1.65
N ILE A 305 17.23 3.73 2.28
CA ILE A 305 17.05 3.63 3.73
C ILE A 305 18.31 4.11 4.46
N ALA A 306 19.50 3.71 4.00
CA ALA A 306 20.77 4.14 4.58
C ALA A 306 20.94 5.67 4.56
N SER A 307 20.55 6.30 3.47
CA SER A 307 20.63 7.76 3.35
C SER A 307 19.69 8.50 4.30
N ARG A 308 18.59 7.83 4.71
CA ARG A 308 17.51 8.44 5.51
C ARG A 308 17.65 8.20 7.02
N THR A 309 18.37 7.16 7.43
CA THR A 309 18.45 6.69 8.83
C THR A 309 19.79 6.95 9.50
N LYS A 310 20.57 7.86 8.94
CA LYS A 310 21.82 8.36 9.53
C LYS A 310 21.60 9.12 10.83
#